data_67eb58b2390a0ccfbd13532a17bea716
#
_entry.id   67eb58b2390a0ccfbd13532a17bea716
#
_cell.length_a   1.000
_cell.length_b   1.000
_cell.length_c   1.000
_cell.angle_alpha   90.00
_cell.angle_beta   90.00
_cell.angle_gamma   90.00
#
_symmetry.space_group_name_H-M   'P 1'
#
loop_
_entity.id
_entity.type
_entity.pdbx_description
1 polymer ?
#
loop_
_entity_poly.entity_id
_entity_poly.type
_entity_poly.pdbx_seq_one_letter_code
_entity_poly.pdbx_strand_id
1 'polypeptide(L)'
;MKIGVITDCFGFGLPVATAIERAAALGFDGVQIYATTGSFSPDALDAEAIKSYRELLNSKGLEVSALCGDMGGHGFQIAEDNPARIEMTNRIVDLACEFGAKVVTTHIGVIPSDKNDPTYKVMLDALTACGKYAKSRGVTLAIETGPETADVLYGFIQDTEGGVGVNLDPANFVMVTGQDPVSAVKLLGKHIVHTHVKDGVMLKRTDPKIIYDHFATGGIEALNVADFFKEVPVGTGDVDFPAYIAALKEAGYDGYLTIERETGADPEADIVLARDTIKKLAF
;
A
#
# COMPACT_ATOMS: atom_id res chain seq x y z
N MET A 1 7.73 10.45 12.77
CA MET A 1 7.36 9.93 11.42
C MET A 1 8.41 10.33 10.40
N LYS A 2 8.52 9.63 9.25
CA LYS A 2 9.39 9.95 8.10
C LYS A 2 8.53 10.13 6.86
N ILE A 3 9.06 10.77 5.81
CA ILE A 3 8.32 10.92 4.54
C ILE A 3 8.94 10.02 3.47
N GLY A 4 8.11 9.12 2.92
CA GLY A 4 8.47 8.25 1.82
C GLY A 4 7.76 8.62 0.52
N VAL A 5 8.13 7.93 -0.57
CA VAL A 5 7.46 8.02 -1.85
C VAL A 5 7.50 6.67 -2.56
N ILE A 6 6.45 6.33 -3.29
CA ILE A 6 6.43 5.15 -4.16
C ILE A 6 7.26 5.45 -5.41
N THR A 7 8.17 4.54 -5.76
CA THR A 7 9.10 4.73 -6.91
C THR A 7 8.36 4.92 -8.24
N ASP A 8 7.25 4.23 -8.42
CA ASP A 8 6.47 4.24 -9.66
C ASP A 8 5.74 5.57 -9.90
N CYS A 9 5.55 6.38 -8.85
CA CYS A 9 5.00 7.73 -8.97
C CYS A 9 5.89 8.69 -9.78
N PHE A 10 7.17 8.37 -9.97
CA PHE A 10 8.06 9.14 -10.87
C PHE A 10 7.88 8.79 -12.34
N GLY A 11 7.08 7.79 -12.67
CA GLY A 11 6.74 7.35 -14.01
C GLY A 11 6.80 5.82 -14.14
N PHE A 12 5.72 5.24 -14.62
CA PHE A 12 5.65 3.79 -14.86
C PHE A 12 6.75 3.35 -15.84
N GLY A 13 7.50 2.31 -15.43
CA GLY A 13 8.61 1.78 -16.23
C GLY A 13 9.92 2.56 -16.10
N LEU A 14 9.99 3.59 -15.26
CA LEU A 14 11.26 4.22 -14.93
C LEU A 14 12.14 3.21 -14.16
N PRO A 15 13.45 3.08 -14.50
CA PRO A 15 14.35 2.23 -13.73
C PRO A 15 14.35 2.59 -12.25
N VAL A 16 14.21 1.58 -11.37
CA VAL A 16 14.14 1.78 -9.91
C VAL A 16 15.33 2.59 -9.38
N ALA A 17 16.54 2.36 -9.91
CA ALA A 17 17.71 3.15 -9.54
C ALA A 17 17.52 4.65 -9.82
N THR A 18 16.93 4.99 -10.96
CA THR A 18 16.64 6.40 -11.31
C THR A 18 15.59 7.00 -10.39
N ALA A 19 14.55 6.24 -10.04
CA ALA A 19 13.53 6.69 -9.09
C ALA A 19 14.11 6.92 -7.68
N ILE A 20 15.01 6.06 -7.22
CA ILE A 20 15.78 6.24 -5.96
C ILE A 20 16.58 7.55 -6.00
N GLU A 21 17.27 7.82 -7.11
CA GLU A 21 18.04 9.07 -7.26
C GLU A 21 17.16 10.32 -7.24
N ARG A 22 15.98 10.26 -7.87
CA ARG A 22 14.99 11.36 -7.82
C ARG A 22 14.44 11.56 -6.43
N ALA A 23 14.05 10.48 -5.73
CA ALA A 23 13.58 10.56 -4.36
C ALA A 23 14.61 11.24 -3.43
N ALA A 24 15.89 10.86 -3.57
CA ALA A 24 16.97 11.49 -2.82
C ALA A 24 17.13 12.98 -3.16
N ALA A 25 17.13 13.33 -4.44
CA ALA A 25 17.27 14.71 -4.91
C ALA A 25 16.11 15.61 -4.40
N LEU A 26 14.93 15.03 -4.25
CA LEU A 26 13.74 15.71 -3.70
C LEU A 26 13.70 15.70 -2.16
N GLY A 27 14.66 15.05 -1.48
CA GLY A 27 14.80 15.09 -0.02
C GLY A 27 13.74 14.26 0.73
N PHE A 28 13.42 13.09 0.18
CA PHE A 28 12.66 12.05 0.89
C PHE A 28 13.55 11.29 1.88
N ASP A 29 12.92 10.65 2.89
CA ASP A 29 13.61 9.80 3.86
C ASP A 29 13.67 8.34 3.42
N GLY A 30 12.74 7.93 2.55
CA GLY A 30 12.67 6.55 2.08
C GLY A 30 11.81 6.36 0.84
N VAL A 31 11.85 5.13 0.33
CA VAL A 31 11.10 4.72 -0.86
C VAL A 31 10.31 3.45 -0.59
N GLN A 32 9.10 3.37 -1.17
CA GLN A 32 8.38 2.11 -1.33
C GLN A 32 8.58 1.63 -2.77
N ILE A 33 8.87 0.34 -2.94
CA ILE A 33 9.26 -0.23 -4.24
C ILE A 33 8.37 -1.43 -4.55
N TYR A 34 7.83 -1.49 -5.77
CA TYR A 34 7.13 -2.68 -6.27
C TYR A 34 8.10 -3.84 -6.46
N ALA A 35 7.78 -4.99 -5.86
CA ALA A 35 8.64 -6.16 -5.82
C ALA A 35 8.03 -7.41 -6.47
N THR A 36 6.94 -7.26 -7.21
CA THR A 36 6.22 -8.39 -7.82
C THR A 36 6.70 -8.74 -9.21
N THR A 37 7.15 -7.76 -9.97
CA THR A 37 7.55 -7.91 -11.39
C THR A 37 8.73 -7.02 -11.71
N GLY A 38 9.27 -7.15 -12.93
CA GLY A 38 10.34 -6.28 -13.44
C GLY A 38 11.69 -6.54 -12.79
N SER A 39 12.56 -5.52 -12.84
CA SER A 39 13.94 -5.63 -12.40
C SER A 39 14.13 -5.66 -10.88
N PHE A 40 13.10 -5.34 -10.10
CA PHE A 40 13.14 -5.33 -8.64
C PHE A 40 12.21 -6.43 -8.06
N SER A 41 12.28 -7.62 -8.59
CA SER A 41 11.49 -8.77 -8.11
C SER A 41 12.41 -9.90 -7.61
N PRO A 42 11.90 -10.82 -6.76
CA PRO A 42 12.68 -11.98 -6.31
C PRO A 42 13.20 -12.88 -7.44
N ASP A 43 12.60 -12.81 -8.64
CA ASP A 43 13.05 -13.58 -9.81
C ASP A 43 14.19 -12.89 -10.56
N ALA A 44 14.27 -11.58 -10.47
CA ALA A 44 15.25 -10.78 -11.21
C ALA A 44 16.49 -10.39 -10.39
N LEU A 45 16.35 -10.28 -9.07
CA LEU A 45 17.43 -9.82 -8.19
C LEU A 45 18.32 -10.99 -7.74
N ASP A 46 19.55 -11.01 -8.21
CA ASP A 46 20.61 -11.82 -7.63
C ASP A 46 21.33 -11.08 -6.50
N ALA A 47 22.28 -11.75 -5.84
CA ALA A 47 23.00 -11.20 -4.70
C ALA A 47 23.84 -9.95 -5.06
N GLU A 48 24.32 -9.84 -6.29
CA GLU A 48 25.11 -8.69 -6.76
C GLU A 48 24.19 -7.47 -7.00
N ALA A 49 23.02 -7.69 -7.62
CA ALA A 49 22.01 -6.66 -7.80
C ALA A 49 21.47 -6.14 -6.48
N ILE A 50 21.15 -7.03 -5.52
CA ILE A 50 20.72 -6.65 -4.16
C ILE A 50 21.79 -5.77 -3.50
N LYS A 51 23.06 -6.19 -3.56
CA LYS A 51 24.17 -5.42 -3.01
C LYS A 51 24.26 -4.04 -3.66
N SER A 52 24.16 -3.95 -4.98
CA SER A 52 24.24 -2.69 -5.73
C SER A 52 23.12 -1.72 -5.35
N TYR A 53 21.88 -2.20 -5.22
CA TYR A 53 20.76 -1.36 -4.76
C TYR A 53 20.93 -0.91 -3.31
N ARG A 54 21.43 -1.76 -2.42
CA ARG A 54 21.72 -1.39 -1.03
C ARG A 54 22.79 -0.30 -0.95
N GLU A 55 23.86 -0.43 -1.75
CA GLU A 55 24.91 0.59 -1.84
C GLU A 55 24.36 1.92 -2.37
N LEU A 56 23.51 1.88 -3.40
CA LEU A 56 22.83 3.06 -3.92
C LEU A 56 22.00 3.75 -2.85
N LEU A 57 21.07 3.02 -2.20
CA LEU A 57 20.20 3.54 -1.14
C LEU A 57 21.03 4.17 -0.01
N ASN A 58 22.04 3.45 0.49
CA ASN A 58 22.95 3.95 1.53
C ASN A 58 23.70 5.22 1.10
N SER A 59 24.20 5.27 -0.13
CA SER A 59 24.92 6.44 -0.65
C SER A 59 24.05 7.69 -0.77
N LYS A 60 22.72 7.48 -0.90
CA LYS A 60 21.71 8.54 -0.97
C LYS A 60 21.06 8.84 0.40
N GLY A 61 21.37 8.07 1.43
CA GLY A 61 20.77 8.23 2.75
C GLY A 61 19.28 7.86 2.80
N LEU A 62 18.82 7.01 1.87
CA LEU A 62 17.42 6.54 1.81
C LEU A 62 17.27 5.17 2.44
N GLU A 63 16.10 4.95 3.06
CA GLU A 63 15.67 3.64 3.54
C GLU A 63 14.58 3.07 2.61
N VAL A 64 14.38 1.74 2.64
CA VAL A 64 13.18 1.12 2.03
C VAL A 64 12.07 1.15 3.08
N SER A 65 11.06 2.00 2.86
CA SER A 65 9.92 2.16 3.77
C SER A 65 9.01 0.93 3.78
N ALA A 66 8.78 0.35 2.61
CA ALA A 66 8.06 -0.89 2.38
C ALA A 66 8.41 -1.48 1.02
N LEU A 67 8.18 -2.78 0.83
CA LEU A 67 8.04 -3.37 -0.50
C LEU A 67 6.56 -3.57 -0.83
N CYS A 68 6.17 -3.27 -2.05
CA CYS A 68 4.83 -3.60 -2.55
C CYS A 68 4.85 -5.01 -3.13
N GLY A 69 4.05 -5.89 -2.53
CA GLY A 69 3.88 -7.30 -2.92
C GLY A 69 2.55 -7.57 -3.63
N ASP A 70 1.92 -6.54 -4.18
CA ASP A 70 0.64 -6.70 -4.88
C ASP A 70 0.82 -7.41 -6.23
N MET A 71 0.27 -8.60 -6.31
CA MET A 71 0.28 -9.44 -7.51
C MET A 71 -0.94 -9.20 -8.41
N GLY A 72 -1.79 -8.23 -8.08
CA GLY A 72 -2.99 -7.91 -8.85
C GLY A 72 -4.02 -9.02 -8.89
N GLY A 73 -4.95 -8.93 -9.86
CA GLY A 73 -6.05 -9.87 -10.02
C GLY A 73 -7.01 -9.87 -8.83
N HIS A 74 -7.63 -11.01 -8.56
CA HIS A 74 -8.55 -11.16 -7.42
C HIS A 74 -7.84 -11.35 -6.06
N GLY A 75 -6.55 -11.05 -5.97
CA GLY A 75 -5.81 -11.21 -4.72
C GLY A 75 -5.83 -12.66 -4.23
N PHE A 76 -6.20 -12.86 -2.97
CA PHE A 76 -6.24 -14.18 -2.34
C PHE A 76 -7.65 -14.82 -2.30
N GLN A 77 -8.58 -14.35 -3.14
CA GLN A 77 -9.94 -14.87 -3.18
C GLN A 77 -10.06 -16.25 -3.85
N ILE A 78 -9.07 -16.64 -4.67
CA ILE A 78 -9.09 -17.88 -5.47
C ILE A 78 -8.17 -18.91 -4.81
N ALA A 79 -8.78 -20.00 -4.31
CA ALA A 79 -8.06 -21.02 -3.54
C ALA A 79 -6.94 -21.69 -4.36
N GLU A 80 -7.17 -21.90 -5.64
CA GLU A 80 -6.23 -22.55 -6.57
C GLU A 80 -4.98 -21.71 -6.81
N ASP A 81 -5.08 -20.37 -6.75
CA ASP A 81 -3.97 -19.44 -6.96
C ASP A 81 -3.12 -19.25 -5.69
N ASN A 82 -3.71 -19.49 -4.52
CA ASN A 82 -3.10 -19.16 -3.24
C ASN A 82 -1.75 -19.85 -2.96
N PRO A 83 -1.49 -21.11 -3.35
CA PRO A 83 -0.16 -21.71 -3.16
C PRO A 83 0.96 -20.88 -3.81
N ALA A 84 0.77 -20.45 -5.05
CA ALA A 84 1.76 -19.64 -5.76
C ALA A 84 1.88 -18.21 -5.18
N ARG A 85 0.74 -17.60 -4.79
CA ARG A 85 0.72 -16.29 -4.16
C ARG A 85 1.41 -16.27 -2.80
N ILE A 86 1.19 -17.30 -1.98
CA ILE A 86 1.86 -17.46 -0.68
C ILE A 86 3.36 -17.61 -0.88
N GLU A 87 3.78 -18.45 -1.82
CA GLU A 87 5.21 -18.63 -2.13
C GLU A 87 5.86 -17.31 -2.55
N MET A 88 5.26 -16.60 -3.49
CA MET A 88 5.79 -15.31 -3.96
C MET A 88 5.81 -14.27 -2.82
N THR A 89 4.74 -14.17 -2.02
CA THR A 89 4.70 -13.29 -0.85
C THR A 89 5.83 -13.58 0.12
N ASN A 90 6.11 -14.85 0.40
CA ASN A 90 7.21 -15.25 1.28
C ASN A 90 8.57 -14.83 0.73
N ARG A 91 8.79 -14.97 -0.59
CA ARG A 91 10.02 -14.51 -1.26
C ARG A 91 10.17 -12.99 -1.22
N ILE A 92 9.07 -12.23 -1.34
CA ILE A 92 9.08 -10.77 -1.20
C ILE A 92 9.37 -10.37 0.26
N VAL A 93 8.85 -11.12 1.24
CA VAL A 93 9.20 -10.92 2.65
C VAL A 93 10.70 -11.15 2.89
N ASP A 94 11.29 -12.19 2.30
CA ASP A 94 12.74 -12.41 2.38
C ASP A 94 13.52 -11.25 1.73
N LEU A 95 13.06 -10.78 0.58
CA LEU A 95 13.64 -9.63 -0.09
C LEU A 95 13.54 -8.35 0.77
N ALA A 96 12.41 -8.15 1.47
CA ALA A 96 12.26 -7.05 2.42
C ALA A 96 13.32 -7.09 3.52
N CYS A 97 13.64 -8.30 4.03
CA CYS A 97 14.72 -8.47 5.01
C CYS A 97 16.09 -8.05 4.45
N GLU A 98 16.39 -8.37 3.19
CA GLU A 98 17.65 -7.96 2.53
C GLU A 98 17.80 -6.45 2.45
N PHE A 99 16.71 -5.71 2.28
CA PHE A 99 16.70 -4.26 2.23
C PHE A 99 16.42 -3.58 3.57
N GLY A 100 16.23 -4.35 4.66
CA GLY A 100 15.94 -3.83 5.99
C GLY A 100 14.52 -3.29 6.16
N ALA A 101 13.64 -3.48 5.18
CA ALA A 101 12.24 -3.10 5.26
C ALA A 101 11.49 -3.98 6.27
N LYS A 102 10.56 -3.37 7.00
CA LYS A 102 9.76 -4.07 8.01
C LYS A 102 8.31 -4.31 7.58
N VAL A 103 7.95 -3.83 6.40
CA VAL A 103 6.59 -3.90 5.86
C VAL A 103 6.63 -4.38 4.42
N VAL A 104 5.72 -5.29 4.10
CA VAL A 104 5.33 -5.64 2.73
C VAL A 104 3.87 -5.28 2.59
N THR A 105 3.53 -4.36 1.67
CA THR A 105 2.16 -3.94 1.40
C THR A 105 1.55 -4.78 0.28
N THR A 106 0.23 -5.00 0.31
CA THR A 106 -0.48 -5.71 -0.76
C THR A 106 -1.97 -5.45 -0.72
N HIS A 107 -2.61 -5.36 -1.88
CA HIS A 107 -4.04 -5.63 -2.00
C HIS A 107 -4.29 -7.13 -1.92
N ILE A 108 -5.43 -7.51 -1.39
CA ILE A 108 -5.74 -8.93 -1.16
C ILE A 108 -7.01 -9.42 -1.87
N GLY A 109 -7.64 -8.56 -2.66
CA GLY A 109 -8.97 -8.75 -3.21
C GLY A 109 -10.04 -8.18 -2.27
N VAL A 110 -11.29 -8.55 -2.47
CA VAL A 110 -12.44 -8.05 -1.71
C VAL A 110 -12.77 -8.99 -0.56
N ILE A 111 -12.62 -8.53 0.68
CA ILE A 111 -12.98 -9.30 1.87
C ILE A 111 -14.52 -9.38 1.97
N PRO A 112 -15.12 -10.58 1.98
CA PRO A 112 -16.55 -10.70 2.23
C PRO A 112 -16.92 -10.17 3.62
N SER A 113 -18.01 -9.39 3.70
CA SER A 113 -18.54 -8.91 4.99
C SER A 113 -19.20 -10.01 5.81
N ASP A 114 -19.72 -11.06 5.16
CA ASP A 114 -20.24 -12.27 5.82
C ASP A 114 -19.08 -13.27 6.02
N LYS A 115 -18.70 -13.51 7.28
CA LYS A 115 -17.68 -14.50 7.63
C LYS A 115 -18.02 -15.94 7.27
N ASN A 116 -19.29 -16.23 6.97
CA ASN A 116 -19.73 -17.55 6.49
C ASN A 116 -19.56 -17.72 4.98
N ASP A 117 -19.23 -16.66 4.24
CA ASP A 117 -18.88 -16.78 2.83
C ASP A 117 -17.63 -17.67 2.69
N PRO A 118 -17.66 -18.71 1.83
CA PRO A 118 -16.50 -19.57 1.62
C PRO A 118 -15.23 -18.83 1.25
N THR A 119 -15.34 -17.72 0.52
CA THR A 119 -14.20 -16.86 0.10
C THR A 119 -13.50 -16.25 1.31
N TYR A 120 -14.25 -15.89 2.37
CA TYR A 120 -13.66 -15.35 3.61
C TYR A 120 -12.64 -16.32 4.20
N LYS A 121 -13.01 -17.60 4.30
CA LYS A 121 -12.09 -18.62 4.84
C LYS A 121 -10.88 -18.85 3.91
N VAL A 122 -11.08 -18.87 2.61
CA VAL A 122 -10.01 -19.02 1.63
C VAL A 122 -8.96 -17.90 1.80
N MET A 123 -9.41 -16.65 1.89
CA MET A 123 -8.55 -15.50 2.12
C MET A 123 -7.87 -15.57 3.50
N LEU A 124 -8.65 -15.89 4.55
CA LEU A 124 -8.13 -15.96 5.92
C LEU A 124 -7.00 -16.99 6.07
N ASP A 125 -7.18 -18.19 5.52
CA ASP A 125 -6.16 -19.24 5.57
C ASP A 125 -4.87 -18.80 4.87
N ALA A 126 -4.99 -18.17 3.69
CA ALA A 126 -3.84 -17.68 2.93
C ALA A 126 -3.11 -16.53 3.65
N LEU A 127 -3.85 -15.52 4.12
CA LEU A 127 -3.28 -14.37 4.82
C LEU A 127 -2.69 -14.76 6.18
N THR A 128 -3.27 -15.73 6.86
CA THR A 128 -2.70 -16.30 8.10
C THR A 128 -1.37 -16.99 7.82
N ALA A 129 -1.27 -17.76 6.73
CA ALA A 129 -0.01 -18.40 6.33
C ALA A 129 1.08 -17.36 6.01
N CYS A 130 0.77 -16.38 5.18
CA CYS A 130 1.68 -15.28 4.84
C CYS A 130 2.09 -14.46 6.08
N GLY A 131 1.13 -14.11 6.94
CA GLY A 131 1.38 -13.35 8.16
C GLY A 131 2.29 -14.08 9.15
N LYS A 132 2.09 -15.39 9.34
CA LYS A 132 2.98 -16.23 10.17
C LYS A 132 4.40 -16.21 9.64
N TYR A 133 4.57 -16.35 8.32
CA TYR A 133 5.90 -16.30 7.71
C TYR A 133 6.53 -14.92 7.90
N ALA A 134 5.83 -13.85 7.54
CA ALA A 134 6.31 -12.49 7.69
C ALA A 134 6.75 -12.19 9.14
N LYS A 135 5.92 -12.56 10.12
CA LYS A 135 6.23 -12.42 11.55
C LYS A 135 7.50 -13.16 11.95
N SER A 136 7.72 -14.37 11.42
CA SER A 136 8.92 -15.16 11.70
C SER A 136 10.20 -14.49 11.19
N ARG A 137 10.07 -13.62 10.18
CA ARG A 137 11.15 -12.82 9.58
C ARG A 137 11.27 -11.42 10.16
N GLY A 138 10.41 -11.05 11.13
CA GLY A 138 10.37 -9.70 11.71
C GLY A 138 9.82 -8.63 10.74
N VAL A 139 8.98 -9.06 9.81
CA VAL A 139 8.26 -8.24 8.82
C VAL A 139 6.76 -8.33 9.10
N THR A 140 5.99 -7.31 8.77
CA THR A 140 4.52 -7.34 8.79
C THR A 140 4.00 -7.28 7.36
N LEU A 141 3.08 -8.20 7.02
CA LEU A 141 2.31 -8.11 5.78
C LEU A 141 1.17 -7.12 6.00
N ALA A 142 1.17 -6.01 5.29
CA ALA A 142 0.21 -4.93 5.48
C ALA A 142 -0.82 -4.93 4.35
N ILE A 143 -2.09 -5.21 4.71
CA ILE A 143 -3.21 -5.12 3.78
C ILE A 143 -3.45 -3.64 3.48
N GLU A 144 -3.46 -3.30 2.21
CA GLU A 144 -3.83 -1.97 1.78
C GLU A 144 -5.35 -1.80 1.79
N THR A 145 -5.80 -0.70 2.41
CA THR A 145 -7.23 -0.36 2.46
C THR A 145 -7.77 -0.09 1.06
N GLY A 146 -8.98 -0.54 0.80
CA GLY A 146 -9.55 -0.47 -0.55
C GLY A 146 -11.07 -0.69 -0.58
N PRO A 147 -11.54 -1.89 -0.94
CA PRO A 147 -12.98 -2.14 -1.17
C PRO A 147 -13.79 -2.29 0.11
N GLU A 148 -13.15 -2.65 1.22
CA GLU A 148 -13.84 -2.90 2.48
C GLU A 148 -13.89 -1.69 3.40
N THR A 149 -14.87 -1.68 4.29
CA THR A 149 -14.88 -0.72 5.40
C THR A 149 -13.85 -1.09 6.46
N ALA A 150 -13.45 -0.12 7.27
CA ALA A 150 -12.50 -0.35 8.36
C ALA A 150 -12.96 -1.41 9.35
N ASP A 151 -14.28 -1.54 9.59
CA ASP A 151 -14.84 -2.59 10.48
C ASP A 151 -14.63 -3.99 9.91
N VAL A 152 -14.85 -4.19 8.61
CA VAL A 152 -14.62 -5.48 7.92
C VAL A 152 -13.15 -5.83 7.98
N LEU A 153 -12.27 -4.89 7.62
CA LEU A 153 -10.81 -5.08 7.68
C LEU A 153 -10.34 -5.39 9.11
N TYR A 154 -10.82 -4.63 10.10
CA TYR A 154 -10.49 -4.87 11.50
C TYR A 154 -10.89 -6.28 11.93
N GLY A 155 -12.12 -6.69 11.62
CA GLY A 155 -12.63 -8.05 11.94
C GLY A 155 -11.79 -9.14 11.28
N PHE A 156 -11.38 -8.95 10.03
CA PHE A 156 -10.53 -9.89 9.30
C PHE A 156 -9.13 -10.02 9.93
N ILE A 157 -8.49 -8.90 10.27
CA ILE A 157 -7.18 -8.90 10.93
C ILE A 157 -7.23 -9.59 12.30
N GLN A 158 -8.32 -9.38 13.06
CA GLN A 158 -8.48 -10.07 14.36
C GLN A 158 -8.58 -11.59 14.21
N ASP A 159 -9.12 -12.08 13.09
CA ASP A 159 -9.25 -13.51 12.82
C ASP A 159 -7.94 -14.13 12.32
N THR A 160 -6.95 -13.33 11.86
CA THR A 160 -5.59 -13.82 11.55
C THR A 160 -4.81 -14.08 12.85
N GLU A 161 -3.83 -14.97 12.79
CA GLU A 161 -3.02 -15.31 13.97
C GLU A 161 -1.82 -14.36 14.19
N GLY A 162 -1.88 -13.16 13.63
CA GLY A 162 -0.86 -12.11 13.71
C GLY A 162 0.14 -12.16 12.56
N GLY A 163 0.96 -11.11 12.48
CA GLY A 163 1.89 -10.88 11.34
C GLY A 163 1.23 -10.16 10.17
N VAL A 164 -0.08 -9.89 10.27
CA VAL A 164 -0.85 -9.08 9.34
C VAL A 164 -1.19 -7.74 9.99
N GLY A 165 -0.98 -6.65 9.27
CA GLY A 165 -1.30 -5.29 9.66
C GLY A 165 -2.01 -4.54 8.54
N VAL A 166 -2.04 -3.22 8.65
CA VAL A 166 -2.71 -2.32 7.69
C VAL A 166 -1.69 -1.37 7.07
N ASN A 167 -1.73 -1.27 5.76
CA ASN A 167 -1.29 -0.09 5.01
C ASN A 167 -2.52 0.77 4.75
N LEU A 168 -2.66 1.87 5.49
CA LEU A 168 -3.85 2.71 5.39
C LEU A 168 -3.66 3.74 4.28
N ASP A 169 -4.42 3.60 3.20
CA ASP A 169 -4.58 4.65 2.19
C ASP A 169 -5.86 5.43 2.49
N PRO A 170 -5.77 6.73 2.85
CA PRO A 170 -6.93 7.54 3.19
C PRO A 170 -7.79 7.85 1.96
N ALA A 171 -7.20 7.97 0.77
CA ALA A 171 -7.93 8.27 -0.45
C ALA A 171 -8.81 7.11 -0.90
N ASN A 172 -8.35 5.86 -0.71
CA ASN A 172 -9.17 4.69 -1.03
C ASN A 172 -10.45 4.65 -0.18
N PHE A 173 -10.41 5.07 1.08
CA PHE A 173 -11.62 5.22 1.89
C PHE A 173 -12.56 6.28 1.33
N VAL A 174 -12.09 7.50 1.06
CA VAL A 174 -12.97 8.58 0.58
C VAL A 174 -13.48 8.31 -0.83
N MET A 175 -12.63 7.77 -1.72
CA MET A 175 -12.98 7.53 -3.13
C MET A 175 -13.90 6.34 -3.33
N VAL A 176 -13.71 5.24 -2.57
CA VAL A 176 -14.35 3.96 -2.87
C VAL A 176 -15.49 3.66 -1.91
N THR A 177 -15.24 3.71 -0.59
CA THR A 177 -16.26 3.38 0.41
C THR A 177 -17.03 4.59 0.91
N GLY A 178 -16.48 5.79 0.76
CA GLY A 178 -17.01 7.03 1.35
C GLY A 178 -16.88 7.08 2.87
N GLN A 179 -15.96 6.29 3.44
CA GLN A 179 -15.68 6.29 4.86
C GLN A 179 -14.68 7.39 5.23
N ASP A 180 -14.87 7.99 6.41
CA ASP A 180 -13.93 8.97 6.97
C ASP A 180 -12.63 8.28 7.41
N PRO A 181 -11.46 8.64 6.83
CA PRO A 181 -10.17 8.05 7.20
C PRO A 181 -9.78 8.29 8.66
N VAL A 182 -10.21 9.40 9.27
CA VAL A 182 -9.93 9.71 10.68
C VAL A 182 -10.59 8.69 11.60
N SER A 183 -11.85 8.34 11.32
CA SER A 183 -12.55 7.30 12.06
C SER A 183 -11.93 5.90 11.84
N ALA A 184 -11.46 5.63 10.62
CA ALA A 184 -10.73 4.40 10.30
C ALA A 184 -9.42 4.29 11.10
N VAL A 185 -8.63 5.36 11.20
CA VAL A 185 -7.43 5.38 12.05
C VAL A 185 -7.75 5.06 13.50
N LYS A 186 -8.82 5.64 14.06
CA LYS A 186 -9.22 5.39 15.46
C LYS A 186 -9.59 3.92 15.70
N LEU A 187 -10.20 3.26 14.73
CA LEU A 187 -10.59 1.86 14.83
C LEU A 187 -9.40 0.92 14.63
N LEU A 188 -8.64 1.14 13.57
CA LEU A 188 -7.52 0.27 13.17
C LEU A 188 -6.28 0.46 14.07
N GLY A 189 -6.04 1.67 14.54
CA GLY A 189 -5.08 2.03 15.58
C GLY A 189 -3.73 1.35 15.42
N LYS A 190 -3.35 0.51 16.39
CA LYS A 190 -2.06 -0.21 16.44
C LYS A 190 -1.82 -1.20 15.28
N HIS A 191 -2.84 -1.52 14.50
CA HIS A 191 -2.70 -2.39 13.34
C HIS A 191 -2.16 -1.65 12.12
N ILE A 192 -2.17 -0.31 12.13
CA ILE A 192 -1.59 0.52 11.07
C ILE A 192 -0.06 0.45 11.20
N VAL A 193 0.60 -0.18 10.24
CA VAL A 193 2.06 -0.33 10.20
C VAL A 193 2.69 0.44 9.04
N HIS A 194 1.88 0.88 8.10
CA HIS A 194 2.24 1.75 6.98
C HIS A 194 1.05 2.62 6.60
N THR A 195 1.30 3.74 5.92
CA THR A 195 0.22 4.59 5.40
C THR A 195 0.67 5.31 4.14
N HIS A 196 -0.29 5.50 3.23
CA HIS A 196 -0.10 6.35 2.08
C HIS A 196 -0.56 7.79 2.35
N VAL A 197 0.01 8.70 1.59
CA VAL A 197 -0.40 10.09 1.44
C VAL A 197 -0.91 10.24 0.02
N LYS A 198 -2.20 10.05 -0.14
CA LYS A 198 -2.94 10.10 -1.40
C LYS A 198 -4.25 10.83 -1.14
N ASP A 199 -4.71 11.63 -2.08
CA ASP A 199 -5.94 12.40 -1.97
C ASP A 199 -6.87 12.14 -3.15
N GLY A 200 -8.15 12.24 -2.91
CA GLY A 200 -9.13 11.96 -3.93
C GLY A 200 -10.53 12.44 -3.55
N VAL A 201 -11.43 12.34 -4.51
CA VAL A 201 -12.85 12.68 -4.35
C VAL A 201 -13.73 11.57 -4.89
N MET A 202 -14.84 11.28 -4.21
CA MET A 202 -15.89 10.42 -4.73
C MET A 202 -16.81 11.25 -5.62
N LEU A 203 -16.98 10.84 -6.87
CA LEU A 203 -17.91 11.49 -7.81
C LEU A 203 -19.29 10.81 -7.80
N LYS A 204 -19.29 9.49 -7.68
CA LYS A 204 -20.51 8.68 -7.70
C LYS A 204 -20.32 7.43 -6.86
N ARG A 205 -21.20 7.23 -5.88
CA ARG A 205 -21.19 6.01 -5.09
C ARG A 205 -21.56 4.78 -5.93
N THR A 206 -20.81 3.70 -5.75
CA THR A 206 -21.11 2.39 -6.32
C THR A 206 -20.73 1.29 -5.32
N ASP A 207 -21.02 0.04 -5.65
CA ASP A 207 -20.50 -1.10 -4.90
C ASP A 207 -18.98 -1.18 -5.11
N PRO A 208 -18.16 -1.11 -4.05
CA PRO A 208 -16.71 -1.22 -4.14
C PRO A 208 -16.24 -2.47 -4.88
N LYS A 209 -16.97 -3.57 -4.76
CA LYS A 209 -16.67 -4.82 -5.47
C LYS A 209 -16.63 -4.64 -6.99
N ILE A 210 -17.52 -3.82 -7.55
CA ILE A 210 -17.55 -3.55 -9.01
C ILE A 210 -16.25 -2.87 -9.47
N ILE A 211 -15.74 -1.93 -8.66
CA ILE A 211 -14.48 -1.23 -8.95
C ILE A 211 -13.30 -2.22 -8.92
N TYR A 212 -13.23 -3.03 -7.88
CA TYR A 212 -12.10 -3.96 -7.70
C TYR A 212 -12.17 -5.15 -8.66
N ASP A 213 -13.36 -5.66 -9.00
CA ASP A 213 -13.53 -6.66 -10.08
C ASP A 213 -13.07 -6.09 -11.44
N HIS A 214 -13.33 -4.80 -11.70
CA HIS A 214 -12.83 -4.13 -12.91
C HIS A 214 -11.29 -4.15 -12.98
N PHE A 215 -10.62 -3.79 -11.90
CA PHE A 215 -9.15 -3.84 -11.85
C PHE A 215 -8.63 -5.29 -11.92
N ALA A 216 -9.28 -6.21 -11.22
CA ALA A 216 -8.88 -7.62 -11.16
C ALA A 216 -8.92 -8.32 -12.51
N THR A 217 -9.87 -7.96 -13.38
CA THR A 217 -10.06 -8.58 -14.72
C THR A 217 -9.32 -7.86 -15.83
N GLY A 218 -8.60 -6.79 -15.55
CA GLY A 218 -7.93 -5.95 -16.55
C GLY A 218 -8.87 -4.99 -17.28
N GLY A 219 -10.04 -4.75 -16.70
CA GLY A 219 -11.07 -3.84 -17.17
C GLY A 219 -12.37 -4.52 -17.59
N ILE A 220 -13.48 -3.87 -17.28
CA ILE A 220 -14.82 -4.24 -17.73
C ILE A 220 -15.23 -3.22 -18.79
N GLU A 221 -15.51 -3.63 -20.06
CA GLU A 221 -15.71 -2.72 -21.20
C GLU A 221 -16.73 -1.59 -20.95
N ALA A 222 -17.74 -1.83 -20.13
CA ALA A 222 -18.82 -0.87 -19.85
C ALA A 222 -18.52 0.05 -18.64
N LEU A 223 -17.40 -0.15 -17.94
CA LEU A 223 -17.08 0.61 -16.71
C LEU A 223 -15.97 1.62 -16.97
N ASN A 224 -16.30 2.91 -16.84
CA ASN A 224 -15.30 3.96 -16.80
C ASN A 224 -15.10 4.36 -15.33
N VAL A 225 -13.97 3.98 -14.74
CA VAL A 225 -13.65 4.23 -13.32
C VAL A 225 -13.66 5.72 -12.99
N ALA A 226 -13.28 6.58 -13.95
CA ALA A 226 -13.29 8.02 -13.79
C ALA A 226 -14.69 8.64 -13.57
N ASP A 227 -15.77 7.89 -13.79
CA ASP A 227 -17.13 8.32 -13.49
C ASP A 227 -17.46 8.21 -11.98
N PHE A 228 -16.68 7.42 -11.24
CA PHE A 228 -16.97 7.09 -9.84
C PHE A 228 -16.09 7.86 -8.87
N PHE A 229 -14.83 8.06 -9.19
CA PHE A 229 -13.90 8.79 -8.34
C PHE A 229 -12.78 9.45 -9.15
N LYS A 230 -12.07 10.33 -8.49
CA LYS A 230 -10.90 10.98 -9.07
C LYS A 230 -9.83 11.15 -8.01
N GLU A 231 -8.62 10.70 -8.30
CA GLU A 231 -7.42 11.06 -7.55
C GLU A 231 -7.02 12.51 -7.87
N VAL A 232 -6.68 13.29 -6.86
CA VAL A 232 -6.33 14.72 -6.99
C VAL A 232 -5.05 15.03 -6.20
N PRO A 233 -4.38 16.16 -6.46
CA PRO A 233 -3.23 16.58 -5.66
C PRO A 233 -3.57 16.72 -4.17
N VAL A 234 -2.64 16.30 -3.30
CA VAL A 234 -2.81 16.34 -1.84
C VAL A 234 -3.24 17.72 -1.35
N GLY A 235 -4.29 17.74 -0.54
CA GLY A 235 -4.91 18.94 0.00
C GLY A 235 -5.97 19.60 -0.90
N THR A 236 -6.34 18.95 -2.01
CA THR A 236 -7.39 19.43 -2.91
C THR A 236 -8.59 18.48 -3.03
N GLY A 237 -8.55 17.36 -2.34
CA GLY A 237 -9.60 16.35 -2.27
C GLY A 237 -10.36 16.36 -0.94
N ASP A 238 -10.94 15.20 -0.62
CA ASP A 238 -11.83 15.03 0.53
C ASP A 238 -11.11 14.49 1.78
N VAL A 239 -9.78 14.25 1.72
CA VAL A 239 -9.00 13.82 2.89
C VAL A 239 -8.65 15.02 3.77
N ASP A 240 -9.15 15.04 5.01
CA ASP A 240 -8.73 16.03 6.02
C ASP A 240 -7.35 15.64 6.59
N PHE A 241 -6.28 16.02 5.87
CA PHE A 241 -4.90 15.68 6.29
C PHE A 241 -4.51 16.20 7.66
N PRO A 242 -4.86 17.44 8.09
CA PRO A 242 -4.62 17.88 9.46
C PRO A 242 -5.21 16.92 10.51
N ALA A 243 -6.48 16.55 10.38
CA ALA A 243 -7.15 15.63 11.29
C ALA A 243 -6.61 14.20 11.16
N TYR A 244 -6.30 13.76 9.93
CA TYR A 244 -5.74 12.44 9.66
C TYR A 244 -4.36 12.26 10.32
N ILE A 245 -3.44 13.20 10.13
CA ILE A 245 -2.09 13.17 10.75
C ILE A 245 -2.19 13.24 12.28
N ALA A 246 -3.10 14.05 12.82
CA ALA A 246 -3.34 14.10 14.25
C ALA A 246 -3.82 12.74 14.80
N ALA A 247 -4.76 12.09 14.13
CA ALA A 247 -5.25 10.77 14.52
C ALA A 247 -4.16 9.69 14.47
N LEU A 248 -3.29 9.69 13.45
CA LEU A 248 -2.14 8.79 13.37
C LEU A 248 -1.18 8.99 14.56
N LYS A 249 -0.89 10.25 14.92
CA LYS A 249 -0.08 10.58 16.11
C LYS A 249 -0.72 10.07 17.41
N GLU A 250 -2.03 10.27 17.56
CA GLU A 250 -2.79 9.79 18.72
C GLU A 250 -2.81 8.27 18.82
N ALA A 251 -2.87 7.57 17.66
CA ALA A 251 -2.75 6.12 17.60
C ALA A 251 -1.33 5.59 17.88
N GLY A 252 -0.34 6.48 18.03
CA GLY A 252 1.05 6.12 18.28
C GLY A 252 1.81 5.71 17.01
N TYR A 253 1.31 6.03 15.82
CA TYR A 253 2.00 5.74 14.58
C TYR A 253 3.22 6.64 14.41
N ASP A 254 4.39 6.04 14.17
CA ASP A 254 5.67 6.73 13.95
C ASP A 254 6.44 6.21 12.73
N GLY A 255 5.71 5.60 11.80
CA GLY A 255 6.25 5.04 10.56
C GLY A 255 6.42 6.07 9.45
N TYR A 256 6.33 5.60 8.22
CA TYR A 256 6.42 6.41 7.01
C TYR A 256 5.06 6.97 6.59
N LEU A 257 5.05 8.22 6.20
CA LEU A 257 3.99 8.87 5.43
C LEU A 257 4.43 8.78 3.97
N THR A 258 4.03 7.73 3.27
CA THR A 258 4.51 7.40 1.93
C THR A 258 3.60 8.02 0.88
N ILE A 259 4.13 8.96 0.10
CA ILE A 259 3.38 9.64 -0.96
C ILE A 259 3.13 8.66 -2.09
N GLU A 260 1.86 8.58 -2.50
CA GLU A 260 1.39 7.88 -3.67
C GLU A 260 0.63 8.84 -4.59
N ARG A 261 1.03 8.86 -5.86
CA ARG A 261 0.43 9.67 -6.90
C ARG A 261 0.47 8.92 -8.24
N GLU A 262 -0.65 8.33 -8.64
CA GLU A 262 -0.72 7.48 -9.82
C GLU A 262 -1.17 8.22 -11.08
N THR A 263 -1.86 9.35 -10.90
CA THR A 263 -2.46 10.12 -11.99
C THR A 263 -2.00 11.57 -11.96
N GLY A 264 -2.33 12.34 -12.99
CA GLY A 264 -2.02 13.77 -13.05
C GLY A 264 -1.17 14.13 -14.27
N ALA A 265 -1.17 15.41 -14.61
CA ALA A 265 -0.41 15.92 -15.76
C ALA A 265 1.10 16.08 -15.43
N ASP A 266 1.42 16.32 -14.16
CA ASP A 266 2.79 16.47 -13.65
C ASP A 266 2.89 15.78 -12.27
N PRO A 267 3.06 14.44 -12.25
CA PRO A 267 3.14 13.69 -11.00
C PRO A 267 4.28 14.14 -10.09
N GLU A 268 5.42 14.57 -10.64
CA GLU A 268 6.56 15.01 -9.83
C GLU A 268 6.26 16.33 -9.11
N ALA A 269 5.60 17.29 -9.75
CA ALA A 269 5.15 18.50 -9.09
C ALA A 269 4.12 18.20 -7.98
N ASP A 270 3.19 17.26 -8.22
CA ASP A 270 2.22 16.82 -7.23
C ASP A 270 2.89 16.12 -6.03
N ILE A 271 3.92 15.31 -6.26
CA ILE A 271 4.73 14.66 -5.21
C ILE A 271 5.44 15.70 -4.34
N VAL A 272 6.04 16.73 -4.96
CA VAL A 272 6.68 17.83 -4.23
C VAL A 272 5.67 18.61 -3.40
N LEU A 273 4.50 18.92 -3.96
CA LEU A 273 3.40 19.57 -3.24
C LEU A 273 2.96 18.74 -2.03
N ALA A 274 2.75 17.44 -2.23
CA ALA A 274 2.37 16.50 -1.16
C ALA A 274 3.42 16.48 -0.05
N ARG A 275 4.70 16.31 -0.39
CA ARG A 275 5.82 16.35 0.56
C ARG A 275 5.82 17.62 1.39
N ASP A 276 5.72 18.79 0.73
CA ASP A 276 5.80 20.08 1.41
C ASP A 276 4.57 20.35 2.29
N THR A 277 3.41 19.86 1.89
CA THR A 277 2.18 19.92 2.67
C THR A 277 2.29 19.06 3.93
N ILE A 278 2.72 17.81 3.78
CA ILE A 278 2.87 16.89 4.91
C ILE A 278 3.97 17.31 5.88
N LYS A 279 5.08 17.87 5.38
CA LYS A 279 6.13 18.44 6.25
C LYS A 279 5.58 19.49 7.23
N LYS A 280 4.67 20.33 6.79
CA LYS A 280 4.06 21.37 7.63
C LYS A 280 3.08 20.81 8.66
N LEU A 281 2.48 19.66 8.41
CA LEU A 281 1.46 19.04 9.27
C LEU A 281 2.06 18.02 10.25
N ALA A 282 3.10 17.32 9.84
CA ALA A 282 3.66 16.20 10.59
C ALA A 282 4.78 16.64 11.54
N PHE A 283 5.49 17.72 11.22
CA PHE A 283 6.67 18.21 11.92
C PHE A 283 6.54 19.68 12.33
#